data_0551b811e28e36a5bbfe66c39f5f9d13
#
_entry.id   0551b811e28e36a5bbfe66c39f5f9d13
#
_cell.length_a   1.000
_cell.length_b   1.000
_cell.length_c   1.000
_cell.angle_alpha   90.00
_cell.angle_beta   90.00
_cell.angle_gamma   90.00
#
_symmetry.space_group_name_H-M   'P 1'
#
loop_
_entity.id
_entity.type
_entity.pdbx_description
1 polymer ?
#
loop_
_entity_poly.entity_id
_entity_poly.type
_entity_poly.pdbx_seq_one_letter_code
_entity_poly.pdbx_strand_id
1 'polypeptide(L)'
;NLSEAVQAALYAPSAGIVDPWRFALAMAETAVENGVQLCLQSPVTAIGKTPGGFCVQTPRGAYEARYVFNAAGVQADEVHALLEAPGYAITPSRGEYYLMDKSQGAQVGRIIFQCPSQSGKGVLVAPTVHGNLIVGPNAEPVPDKRDVGTTGAGLAYVRKTALRSVPGLNFRENIRNFAGLRA
;
A
#
# COMPACT_ATOMS: atom_id res chain seq x y z
N ASN A 1 -12.40 0.59 24.28
CA ASN A 1 -12.07 -0.79 23.83
C ASN A 1 -10.56 -1.04 23.70
N LEU A 2 -9.71 -0.08 24.13
CA LEU A 2 -8.26 -0.30 24.18
C LEU A 2 -7.89 -1.22 25.35
N SER A 3 -6.71 -1.83 25.23
CA SER A 3 -6.15 -2.66 26.31
C SER A 3 -5.94 -1.82 27.57
N GLU A 4 -6.20 -2.39 28.73
CA GLU A 4 -5.91 -1.78 30.06
C GLU A 4 -4.41 -1.55 30.30
N ALA A 5 -3.54 -2.22 29.54
CA ALA A 5 -2.10 -1.99 29.58
C ALA A 5 -1.65 -0.67 28.92
N VAL A 6 -2.53 0.04 28.22
CA VAL A 6 -2.20 1.33 27.60
C VAL A 6 -2.07 2.40 28.66
N GLN A 7 -0.88 2.94 28.82
CA GLN A 7 -0.57 3.99 29.83
C GLN A 7 -0.89 5.41 29.29
N ALA A 8 -0.61 5.63 27.99
CA ALA A 8 -0.81 6.91 27.31
C ALA A 8 -0.91 6.71 25.80
N ALA A 9 -1.41 7.72 25.11
CA ALA A 9 -1.45 7.75 23.65
C ALA A 9 -1.24 9.17 23.13
N LEU A 10 -0.56 9.28 22.00
CA LEU A 10 -0.52 10.51 21.22
C LEU A 10 -1.76 10.56 20.31
N TYR A 11 -2.55 11.62 20.43
CA TYR A 11 -3.73 11.82 19.61
C TYR A 11 -3.49 12.87 18.53
N ALA A 12 -3.74 12.51 17.27
CA ALA A 12 -3.67 13.39 16.11
C ALA A 12 -5.10 13.72 15.63
N PRO A 13 -5.71 14.83 16.07
CA PRO A 13 -7.12 15.14 15.80
C PRO A 13 -7.40 15.44 14.32
N SER A 14 -6.40 15.90 13.57
CA SER A 14 -6.49 16.23 12.14
C SER A 14 -6.28 15.04 11.22
N ALA A 15 -5.92 13.86 11.75
CA ALA A 15 -5.77 12.66 10.95
C ALA A 15 -7.12 12.12 10.49
N GLY A 16 -7.17 11.58 9.27
CA GLY A 16 -8.37 11.01 8.68
C GLY A 16 -8.09 9.71 7.95
N ILE A 17 -9.14 9.11 7.41
CA ILE A 17 -9.09 7.94 6.54
C ILE A 17 -9.65 8.31 5.18
N VAL A 18 -9.19 7.63 4.15
CA VAL A 18 -9.64 7.77 2.77
C VAL A 18 -9.77 6.39 2.14
N ASP A 19 -10.71 6.25 1.20
CA ASP A 19 -10.74 5.11 0.30
C ASP A 19 -9.65 5.30 -0.77
N PRO A 20 -8.55 4.53 -0.73
CA PRO A 20 -7.43 4.74 -1.62
C PRO A 20 -7.77 4.45 -3.09
N TRP A 21 -8.71 3.55 -3.36
CA TRP A 21 -9.15 3.22 -4.71
C TRP A 21 -9.91 4.38 -5.35
N ARG A 22 -10.91 4.91 -4.63
CA ARG A 22 -11.69 6.06 -5.10
C ARG A 22 -10.82 7.30 -5.24
N PHE A 23 -9.89 7.50 -4.32
CA PHE A 23 -8.95 8.62 -4.38
C PHE A 23 -8.07 8.55 -5.63
N ALA A 24 -7.48 7.37 -5.91
CA ALA A 24 -6.66 7.17 -7.10
C ALA A 24 -7.47 7.34 -8.40
N LEU A 25 -8.70 6.79 -8.44
CA LEU A 25 -9.58 6.95 -9.60
C LEU A 25 -9.96 8.41 -9.84
N ALA A 26 -10.34 9.15 -8.80
CA ALA A 26 -10.68 10.57 -8.92
C ALA A 26 -9.51 11.40 -9.43
N MET A 27 -8.28 11.09 -8.99
CA MET A 27 -7.09 11.76 -9.53
C MET A 27 -6.86 11.44 -11.01
N ALA A 28 -7.05 10.18 -11.41
CA ALA A 28 -6.90 9.76 -12.81
C ALA A 28 -7.99 10.41 -13.70
N GLU A 29 -9.23 10.43 -13.24
CA GLU A 29 -10.35 11.11 -13.94
C GLU A 29 -10.05 12.60 -14.12
N THR A 30 -9.65 13.28 -13.04
CA THR A 30 -9.27 14.70 -13.10
C THR A 30 -8.11 14.94 -14.07
N ALA A 31 -7.11 14.04 -14.10
CA ALA A 31 -6.01 14.16 -15.05
C ALA A 31 -6.49 14.05 -16.50
N VAL A 32 -7.37 13.10 -16.81
CA VAL A 32 -7.94 12.90 -18.14
C VAL A 32 -8.79 14.13 -18.55
N GLU A 33 -9.61 14.66 -17.66
CA GLU A 33 -10.39 15.88 -17.89
C GLU A 33 -9.50 17.09 -18.18
N ASN A 34 -8.28 17.12 -17.64
CA ASN A 34 -7.27 18.15 -17.93
C ASN A 34 -6.35 17.81 -19.12
N GLY A 35 -6.75 16.86 -19.97
CA GLY A 35 -6.08 16.56 -21.23
C GLY A 35 -4.94 15.53 -21.14
N VAL A 36 -4.79 14.84 -20.02
CA VAL A 36 -3.82 13.73 -19.91
C VAL A 36 -4.34 12.53 -20.69
N GLN A 37 -3.49 11.95 -21.53
CA GLN A 37 -3.79 10.71 -22.22
C GLN A 37 -3.42 9.52 -21.31
N LEU A 38 -4.43 8.80 -20.83
CA LEU A 38 -4.26 7.59 -20.05
C LEU A 38 -4.13 6.37 -20.98
N CYS A 39 -2.96 5.75 -21.02
CA CYS A 39 -2.67 4.58 -21.82
C CYS A 39 -2.60 3.32 -20.92
N LEU A 40 -3.73 2.64 -20.74
CA LEU A 40 -3.78 1.36 -20.03
C LEU A 40 -3.20 0.21 -20.85
N GLN A 41 -2.78 -0.86 -20.19
CA GLN A 41 -2.19 -2.06 -20.85
C GLN A 41 -1.03 -1.70 -21.78
N SER A 42 -0.22 -0.74 -21.37
CA SER A 42 0.91 -0.21 -22.13
C SER A 42 2.19 -0.32 -21.31
N PRO A 43 2.67 -1.55 -21.01
CA PRO A 43 3.94 -1.70 -20.29
C PRO A 43 5.07 -1.04 -21.08
N VAL A 44 5.89 -0.26 -20.38
CA VAL A 44 7.10 0.32 -20.96
C VAL A 44 8.11 -0.79 -21.16
N THR A 45 8.60 -0.95 -22.41
CA THR A 45 9.53 -2.01 -22.80
C THR A 45 10.93 -1.52 -23.08
N ALA A 46 11.08 -0.22 -23.43
CA ALA A 46 12.38 0.43 -23.60
C ALA A 46 12.24 1.94 -23.39
N ILE A 47 13.32 2.58 -22.98
CA ILE A 47 13.44 4.04 -22.90
C ILE A 47 14.78 4.42 -23.52
N GLY A 48 14.76 5.33 -24.49
CA GLY A 48 15.95 5.87 -25.16
C GLY A 48 16.06 7.38 -25.01
N LYS A 49 17.30 7.91 -24.93
CA LYS A 49 17.55 9.35 -25.00
C LYS A 49 17.47 9.82 -26.45
N THR A 50 16.86 11.00 -26.67
CA THR A 50 16.80 11.69 -27.96
C THR A 50 17.33 13.11 -27.82
N PRO A 51 17.65 13.83 -28.89
CA PRO A 51 18.10 15.22 -28.79
C PRO A 51 17.10 16.15 -28.09
N GLY A 52 15.81 15.81 -28.12
CA GLY A 52 14.73 16.61 -27.52
C GLY A 52 14.19 16.09 -26.18
N GLY A 53 14.75 14.99 -25.65
CA GLY A 53 14.26 14.35 -24.44
C GLY A 53 14.38 12.84 -24.47
N PHE A 54 13.26 12.13 -24.50
CA PHE A 54 13.19 10.68 -24.40
C PHE A 54 12.19 10.10 -25.40
N CYS A 55 12.47 8.87 -25.84
CA CYS A 55 11.52 8.03 -26.57
C CYS A 55 11.18 6.83 -25.67
N VAL A 56 9.91 6.68 -25.31
CA VAL A 56 9.38 5.58 -24.50
C VAL A 56 8.66 4.61 -25.39
N GLN A 57 9.07 3.34 -25.39
CA GLN A 57 8.49 2.28 -26.23
C GLN A 57 7.51 1.43 -25.42
N THR A 58 6.39 1.09 -26.03
CA THR A 58 5.36 0.19 -25.51
C THR A 58 4.85 -0.71 -26.64
N PRO A 59 4.13 -1.81 -26.37
CA PRO A 59 3.46 -2.60 -27.41
C PRO A 59 2.43 -1.83 -28.24
N ARG A 60 1.98 -0.66 -27.76
CA ARG A 60 0.99 0.20 -28.45
C ARG A 60 1.62 1.29 -29.29
N GLY A 61 2.94 1.45 -29.24
CA GLY A 61 3.67 2.46 -30.00
C GLY A 61 4.78 3.12 -29.19
N ALA A 62 5.47 4.05 -29.85
CA ALA A 62 6.50 4.90 -29.26
C ALA A 62 5.94 6.28 -28.93
N TYR A 63 6.37 6.83 -27.80
CA TYR A 63 5.96 8.13 -27.32
C TYR A 63 7.20 9.00 -27.09
N GLU A 64 7.23 10.19 -27.65
CA GLU A 64 8.30 11.17 -27.39
C GLU A 64 7.90 12.14 -26.27
N ALA A 65 8.82 12.41 -25.35
CA ALA A 65 8.58 13.30 -24.24
C ALA A 65 9.85 14.02 -23.82
N ARG A 66 9.72 15.27 -23.40
CA ARG A 66 10.86 16.03 -22.84
C ARG A 66 11.31 15.50 -21.48
N TYR A 67 10.37 14.97 -20.70
CA TYR A 67 10.58 14.44 -19.35
C TYR A 67 9.84 13.12 -19.18
N VAL A 68 10.42 12.21 -18.43
CA VAL A 68 9.80 10.94 -18.01
C VAL A 68 9.83 10.85 -16.50
N PHE A 69 8.68 10.62 -15.89
CA PHE A 69 8.56 10.40 -14.45
C PHE A 69 8.32 8.92 -14.18
N ASN A 70 9.27 8.27 -13.52
CA ASN A 70 9.15 6.88 -13.14
C ASN A 70 8.43 6.76 -11.80
N ALA A 71 7.18 6.36 -11.83
CA ALA A 71 6.32 6.11 -10.67
C ALA A 71 5.86 4.63 -10.62
N ALA A 72 6.72 3.69 -11.03
CA ALA A 72 6.38 2.27 -11.21
C ALA A 72 6.36 1.47 -9.88
N GLY A 73 6.35 2.12 -8.72
CA GLY A 73 6.25 1.48 -7.41
C GLY A 73 7.38 0.48 -7.18
N VAL A 74 7.06 -0.76 -6.82
CA VAL A 74 8.06 -1.82 -6.55
C VAL A 74 8.91 -2.21 -7.76
N GLN A 75 8.52 -1.79 -8.97
CA GLN A 75 9.23 -2.06 -10.22
C GLN A 75 10.01 -0.84 -10.74
N ALA A 76 10.15 0.21 -9.94
CA ALA A 76 10.80 1.44 -10.40
C ALA A 76 12.28 1.26 -10.75
N ASP A 77 13.01 0.38 -10.09
CA ASP A 77 14.38 0.01 -10.44
C ASP A 77 14.46 -0.73 -11.79
N GLU A 78 13.50 -1.59 -12.09
CA GLU A 78 13.41 -2.31 -13.37
C GLU A 78 13.11 -1.34 -14.52
N VAL A 79 12.18 -0.40 -14.30
CA VAL A 79 11.88 0.65 -15.28
C VAL A 79 13.07 1.59 -15.48
N HIS A 80 13.80 1.92 -14.41
CA HIS A 80 15.03 2.70 -14.50
C HIS A 80 16.10 1.97 -15.34
N ALA A 81 16.22 0.66 -15.15
CA ALA A 81 17.16 -0.19 -15.90
C ALA A 81 16.91 -0.23 -17.42
N LEU A 82 15.73 0.17 -17.88
CA LEU A 82 15.46 0.30 -19.32
C LEU A 82 16.21 1.47 -19.98
N LEU A 83 16.69 2.41 -19.20
CA LEU A 83 17.43 3.58 -19.69
C LEU A 83 18.90 3.53 -19.34
N GLU A 84 19.23 3.19 -18.10
CA GLU A 84 20.60 3.13 -17.58
C GLU A 84 20.67 2.22 -16.35
N ALA A 85 21.86 1.74 -16.01
CA ALA A 85 22.06 0.88 -14.85
C ALA A 85 21.61 1.62 -13.56
N PRO A 86 20.63 1.12 -12.81
CA PRO A 86 20.19 1.75 -11.57
C PRO A 86 21.26 1.58 -10.49
N GLY A 87 21.52 2.65 -9.73
CA GLY A 87 22.40 2.62 -8.56
C GLY A 87 21.76 2.02 -7.31
N TYR A 88 20.54 1.42 -7.45
CA TYR A 88 19.75 0.87 -6.35
C TYR A 88 18.93 -0.33 -6.84
N ALA A 89 18.49 -1.15 -5.88
CA ALA A 89 17.54 -2.23 -6.11
C ALA A 89 16.42 -2.15 -5.06
N ILE A 90 15.20 -2.45 -5.48
CA ILE A 90 14.04 -2.45 -4.60
C ILE A 90 13.76 -3.90 -4.15
N THR A 91 13.85 -4.13 -2.84
CA THR A 91 13.34 -5.34 -2.20
C THR A 91 12.01 -5.01 -1.56
N PRO A 92 10.88 -5.49 -2.10
CA PRO A 92 9.58 -5.15 -1.57
C PRO A 92 9.38 -5.63 -0.14
N SER A 93 8.61 -4.86 0.64
CA SER A 93 8.08 -5.29 1.92
C SER A 93 6.59 -5.64 1.77
N ARG A 94 6.25 -6.92 2.01
CA ARG A 94 4.88 -7.39 2.00
C ARG A 94 4.18 -7.02 3.30
N GLY A 95 2.98 -6.46 3.18
CA GLY A 95 2.08 -6.19 4.30
C GLY A 95 0.80 -6.99 4.15
N GLU A 96 0.50 -7.82 5.15
CA GLU A 96 -0.68 -8.68 5.17
C GLU A 96 -1.75 -8.13 6.09
N TYR A 97 -3.03 -8.31 5.70
CA TYR A 97 -4.16 -7.68 6.37
C TYR A 97 -5.32 -8.65 6.57
N TYR A 98 -6.08 -8.39 7.63
CA TYR A 98 -7.46 -8.83 7.81
C TYR A 98 -8.42 -7.70 7.45
N LEU A 99 -9.45 -7.99 6.70
CA LEU A 99 -10.65 -7.17 6.58
C LEU A 99 -11.74 -7.80 7.44
N MET A 100 -12.15 -7.09 8.49
CA MET A 100 -13.15 -7.55 9.44
C MET A 100 -14.55 -7.10 9.01
N ASP A 101 -15.55 -7.86 9.39
CA ASP A 101 -16.95 -7.51 9.18
C ASP A 101 -17.34 -6.21 9.89
N LYS A 102 -18.44 -5.59 9.46
CA LYS A 102 -18.98 -4.35 10.04
C LYS A 102 -19.42 -4.51 11.50
N SER A 103 -19.73 -5.73 11.94
CA SER A 103 -20.00 -6.04 13.35
C SER A 103 -18.83 -5.66 14.27
N GLN A 104 -17.60 -5.64 13.70
CA GLN A 104 -16.38 -5.20 14.41
C GLN A 104 -16.12 -3.69 14.27
N GLY A 105 -16.85 -2.99 13.42
CA GLY A 105 -16.61 -1.58 13.07
C GLY A 105 -16.62 -0.62 14.27
N ALA A 106 -17.45 -0.91 15.28
CA ALA A 106 -17.57 -0.10 16.49
C ALA A 106 -16.45 -0.33 17.54
N GLN A 107 -15.52 -1.28 17.29
CA GLN A 107 -14.43 -1.57 18.24
C GLN A 107 -13.49 -0.38 18.41
N VAL A 108 -13.21 0.35 17.34
CA VAL A 108 -12.40 1.57 17.39
C VAL A 108 -12.99 2.65 16.49
N GLY A 109 -13.02 3.89 16.96
CA GLY A 109 -13.45 5.07 16.18
C GLY A 109 -12.28 5.86 15.57
N ARG A 110 -11.05 5.39 15.73
CA ARG A 110 -9.80 6.02 15.26
C ARG A 110 -8.83 4.95 14.82
N ILE A 111 -7.83 5.35 14.03
CA ILE A 111 -6.69 4.46 13.72
C ILE A 111 -5.88 4.28 14.99
N ILE A 112 -5.71 3.04 15.42
CA ILE A 112 -4.92 2.65 16.59
C ILE A 112 -3.70 1.88 16.12
N PHE A 113 -2.52 2.24 16.59
CA PHE A 113 -1.29 1.48 16.42
C PHE A 113 -0.32 1.71 17.59
N GLN A 114 0.60 0.77 17.76
CA GLN A 114 1.60 0.84 18.84
C GLN A 114 2.63 1.93 18.54
N CYS A 115 3.35 2.35 19.57
CA CYS A 115 4.56 3.15 19.38
C CYS A 115 5.52 2.45 18.42
N PRO A 116 6.24 3.19 17.57
CA PRO A 116 7.25 2.62 16.69
C PRO A 116 8.30 1.83 17.45
N SER A 117 8.72 0.70 16.90
CA SER A 117 9.81 -0.12 17.39
C SER A 117 10.85 -0.30 16.28
N GLN A 118 11.92 -1.05 16.55
CA GLN A 118 12.89 -1.43 15.51
C GLN A 118 12.24 -2.17 14.33
N SER A 119 11.11 -2.85 14.55
CA SER A 119 10.32 -3.52 13.51
C SER A 119 9.32 -2.59 12.79
N GLY A 120 9.40 -1.28 12.98
CA GLY A 120 8.54 -0.28 12.35
C GLY A 120 7.36 0.16 13.20
N LYS A 121 6.30 0.69 12.55
CA LYS A 121 5.14 1.32 13.20
C LYS A 121 4.16 0.34 13.87
N GLY A 122 4.41 -0.97 13.78
CA GLY A 122 3.51 -1.99 14.30
C GLY A 122 2.27 -2.21 13.44
N VAL A 123 1.32 -2.97 13.98
CA VAL A 123 0.07 -3.34 13.32
C VAL A 123 -1.01 -2.31 13.67
N LEU A 124 -1.69 -1.81 12.64
CA LEU A 124 -2.83 -0.91 12.80
C LEU A 124 -4.12 -1.70 13.03
N VAL A 125 -5.02 -1.09 13.81
CA VAL A 125 -6.44 -1.39 13.82
C VAL A 125 -7.15 -0.12 13.39
N ALA A 126 -7.74 -0.11 12.21
CA ALA A 126 -8.27 1.10 11.60
C ALA A 126 -9.71 0.91 11.10
N PRO A 127 -10.61 1.87 11.35
CA PRO A 127 -11.91 1.88 10.69
C PRO A 127 -11.72 2.14 9.20
N THR A 128 -12.63 1.62 8.39
CA THR A 128 -12.73 1.96 6.96
C THR A 128 -13.88 2.94 6.73
N VAL A 129 -13.88 3.60 5.57
CA VAL A 129 -14.97 4.51 5.18
C VAL A 129 -16.31 3.80 5.00
N HIS A 130 -16.31 2.47 4.92
CA HIS A 130 -17.50 1.64 4.75
C HIS A 130 -18.01 1.00 6.05
N GLY A 131 -17.38 1.30 7.19
CA GLY A 131 -17.78 0.78 8.51
C GLY A 131 -17.20 -0.57 8.90
N ASN A 132 -16.31 -1.14 8.09
CA ASN A 132 -15.51 -2.31 8.42
C ASN A 132 -14.29 -1.91 9.27
N LEU A 133 -13.56 -2.89 9.80
CA LEU A 133 -12.20 -2.67 10.28
C LEU A 133 -11.20 -3.33 9.34
N ILE A 134 -10.05 -2.67 9.18
CA ILE A 134 -8.85 -3.26 8.60
C ILE A 134 -7.80 -3.43 9.70
N VAL A 135 -7.20 -4.61 9.77
CA VAL A 135 -6.18 -4.95 10.78
C VAL A 135 -4.92 -5.41 10.07
N GLY A 136 -3.82 -4.73 10.30
CA GLY A 136 -2.53 -4.93 9.62
C GLY A 136 -1.82 -3.60 9.40
N PRO A 137 -0.72 -3.60 8.63
CA PRO A 137 -0.02 -4.76 8.12
C PRO A 137 1.06 -5.28 9.09
N ASN A 138 1.63 -6.44 8.73
CA ASN A 138 3.01 -6.76 9.08
C ASN A 138 3.98 -6.10 8.08
N ALA A 139 5.26 -6.41 8.18
CA ALA A 139 6.28 -5.96 7.23
C ALA A 139 7.30 -7.08 7.05
N GLU A 140 7.22 -7.77 5.92
CA GLU A 140 8.08 -8.90 5.61
C GLU A 140 8.78 -8.66 4.27
N PRO A 141 10.11 -8.58 4.22
CA PRO A 141 10.83 -8.51 2.96
C PRO A 141 10.55 -9.75 2.11
N VAL A 142 10.21 -9.56 0.84
CA VAL A 142 9.98 -10.65 -0.12
C VAL A 142 10.80 -10.41 -1.39
N PRO A 143 11.46 -11.43 -1.95
CA PRO A 143 12.28 -11.26 -3.14
C PRO A 143 11.46 -11.13 -4.42
N ASP A 144 10.27 -11.75 -4.49
CA ASP A 144 9.40 -11.67 -5.65
C ASP A 144 8.49 -10.44 -5.57
N LYS A 145 8.69 -9.50 -6.49
CA LYS A 145 7.90 -8.27 -6.63
C LYS A 145 6.43 -8.51 -7.03
N ARG A 146 6.01 -9.75 -7.19
CA ARG A 146 4.63 -10.15 -7.52
C ARG A 146 3.97 -10.98 -6.42
N ASP A 147 4.71 -11.34 -5.36
CA ASP A 147 4.17 -12.13 -4.25
C ASP A 147 3.26 -11.29 -3.35
N VAL A 148 1.99 -11.26 -3.71
CA VAL A 148 0.90 -10.65 -2.93
C VAL A 148 0.08 -11.68 -2.15
N GLY A 149 0.62 -12.89 -1.95
CA GLY A 149 0.00 -13.93 -1.16
C GLY A 149 0.02 -13.60 0.34
N THR A 150 -0.95 -14.11 1.09
CA THR A 150 -0.94 -14.09 2.56
C THR A 150 -0.37 -15.39 3.10
N THR A 151 0.28 -15.33 4.27
CA THR A 151 0.86 -16.49 4.95
C THR A 151 0.22 -16.70 6.31
N GLY A 152 0.15 -17.95 6.76
CA GLY A 152 -0.34 -18.26 8.09
C GLY A 152 0.49 -17.60 9.21
N ALA A 153 1.81 -17.51 9.01
CA ALA A 153 2.73 -16.87 9.97
C ALA A 153 2.52 -15.36 10.06
N GLY A 154 2.42 -14.68 8.90
CA GLY A 154 2.19 -13.23 8.82
C GLY A 154 0.85 -12.83 9.42
N LEU A 155 -0.22 -13.55 9.06
CA LEU A 155 -1.54 -13.33 9.63
C LEU A 155 -1.58 -13.61 11.15
N ALA A 156 -0.91 -14.66 11.63
CA ALA A 156 -0.81 -14.93 13.07
C ALA A 156 -0.08 -13.82 13.82
N TYR A 157 1.00 -13.27 13.24
CA TYR A 157 1.70 -12.10 13.78
C TYR A 157 0.79 -10.87 13.86
N VAL A 158 0.07 -10.55 12.76
CA VAL A 158 -0.87 -9.42 12.72
C VAL A 158 -1.94 -9.56 13.81
N ARG A 159 -2.57 -10.74 13.91
CA ARG A 159 -3.58 -11.02 14.95
C ARG A 159 -3.01 -10.84 16.36
N LYS A 160 -1.88 -11.47 16.67
CA LYS A 160 -1.23 -11.40 17.99
C LYS A 160 -0.92 -9.95 18.38
N THR A 161 -0.40 -9.18 17.43
CA THR A 161 0.03 -7.80 17.67
C THR A 161 -1.18 -6.86 17.84
N ALA A 162 -2.22 -7.01 17.03
CA ALA A 162 -3.44 -6.22 17.14
C ALA A 162 -4.17 -6.40 18.48
N LEU A 163 -4.24 -7.65 18.97
CA LEU A 163 -4.87 -7.97 20.27
C LEU A 163 -4.16 -7.34 21.47
N ARG A 164 -2.91 -6.92 21.33
CA ARG A 164 -2.20 -6.16 22.39
C ARG A 164 -2.80 -4.74 22.56
N SER A 165 -3.32 -4.16 21.49
CA SER A 165 -3.92 -2.82 21.50
C SER A 165 -5.42 -2.86 21.71
N VAL A 166 -6.11 -3.81 21.04
CA VAL A 166 -7.57 -3.93 21.05
C VAL A 166 -7.94 -5.40 21.33
N PRO A 167 -7.98 -5.82 22.60
CA PRO A 167 -8.22 -7.21 22.99
C PRO A 167 -9.58 -7.77 22.55
N GLY A 168 -10.58 -6.89 22.37
CA GLY A 168 -11.97 -7.26 22.01
C GLY A 168 -12.17 -7.65 20.53
N LEU A 169 -11.12 -7.64 19.70
CA LEU A 169 -11.25 -8.04 18.29
C LEU A 169 -11.59 -9.52 18.13
N ASN A 170 -12.70 -9.80 17.46
CA ASN A 170 -13.12 -11.17 17.13
C ASN A 170 -12.68 -11.54 15.70
N PHE A 171 -11.57 -12.23 15.55
CA PHE A 171 -11.03 -12.64 14.25
C PHE A 171 -11.85 -13.74 13.55
N ARG A 172 -12.91 -14.27 14.17
CA ARG A 172 -13.88 -15.13 13.48
C ARG A 172 -14.76 -14.33 12.52
N GLU A 173 -14.89 -13.03 12.76
CA GLU A 173 -15.59 -12.07 11.89
C GLU A 173 -14.68 -11.52 10.77
N ASN A 174 -13.62 -12.23 10.44
CA ASN A 174 -12.80 -11.91 9.28
C ASN A 174 -13.53 -12.32 8.00
N ILE A 175 -13.71 -11.36 7.07
CA ILE A 175 -14.37 -11.60 5.78
C ILE A 175 -13.39 -11.77 4.63
N ARG A 176 -12.16 -11.24 4.77
CA ARG A 176 -11.12 -11.38 3.74
C ARG A 176 -9.73 -11.15 4.29
N ASN A 177 -8.76 -11.89 3.74
CA ASN A 177 -7.34 -11.60 3.89
C ASN A 177 -6.77 -11.13 2.56
N PHE A 178 -5.82 -10.23 2.60
CA PHE A 178 -5.09 -9.76 1.43
C PHE A 178 -3.71 -9.23 1.83
N ALA A 179 -2.84 -9.11 0.85
CA ALA A 179 -1.54 -8.51 1.03
C ALA A 179 -1.23 -7.51 -0.09
N GLY A 180 -0.32 -6.60 0.20
CA GLY A 180 0.22 -5.66 -0.76
C GLY A 180 1.72 -5.47 -0.56
N LEU A 181 2.39 -5.05 -1.63
CA LEU A 181 3.82 -4.78 -1.62
C LEU A 181 4.10 -3.28 -1.54
N ARG A 182 5.09 -2.95 -0.75
CA ARG A 182 5.65 -1.59 -0.65
C ARG A 182 7.09 -1.60 -1.16
N ALA A 183 7.46 -0.56 -1.91
CA ALA A 183 8.83 -0.29 -2.31
C ALA A 183 9.69 0.16 -1.13
#